data_dcdf3df0fb52251be191ce924691b728
#
_entry.id   dcdf3df0fb52251be191ce924691b728
#
_cell.length_a   1.000
_cell.length_b   1.000
_cell.length_c   1.000
_cell.angle_alpha   90.00
_cell.angle_beta   90.00
_cell.angle_gamma   90.00
#
_symmetry.space_group_name_H-M   'P 1'
#
loop_
_entity.id
_entity.type
_entity.pdbx_description
1 polymer ?
#
loop_
_entity_poly.entity_id
_entity_poly.type
_entity_poly.pdbx_seq_one_letter_code
_entity_poly.pdbx_strand_id
1 'polypeptide(L)'
;MEKRATEKGVRHFLGKKCQAPFSYGVGVFLAGALCLLCAPTRAYSAAPSSDIVIPSDLGYVVETHAPASQDEPLIVHIQEAHANLEGQRHLISILEQLIAQRHLKLILVEGGHGNVGLAYLRDFGSLETRKEVAEKYLALGILSGEEYLDMVSDHPLILWGVEQDDLYQQNVKAFLDVEPLQAAALPVLVALREAVDELKPVVSDPALLELEAKRAAFEQEQLGLAAYGQFLDGLAQRQGLSADESPQLKRFLEVHRLEQDLRLEQVQQEQRAVLEQLSATLKPADFDELIAQARQMKAKTLRPEAFYASLQARATASQIDLSSAAPTLARYIRYITQSARVAPASLSDELEQLAARLRKQLTSSIESQKLSAIAEQVELVRKLVDLELSPEEYKTFQSLAMDGLCDGWARGLNGLLAQHGLPRRPFDQLAGLQAMLPAVQRFYSAANDRDQALVDNTLAKIRDSGERIAVLITGGFHAPRLSKLLEEQGAGLVVVTPKVTQATNEALYHAVLKYKSGHGSFEDVVAAAANKPSLRAATH
;
A
#
# COMPACT_ATOMS: atom_id res chain seq x y z
N MET A 1 -8.10 -3.17 4.91
CA MET A 1 -8.21 -2.40 3.65
C MET A 1 -8.37 -0.90 3.88
N GLU A 2 -9.17 -0.46 4.82
CA GLU A 2 -9.36 0.99 5.12
C GLU A 2 -8.04 1.72 5.44
N LYS A 3 -7.22 1.18 6.33
CA LYS A 3 -5.92 1.79 6.70
C LYS A 3 -4.94 1.86 5.52
N ARG A 4 -5.02 0.90 4.58
CA ARG A 4 -4.15 0.86 3.39
C ARG A 4 -4.59 1.80 2.27
N ALA A 5 -5.90 2.00 2.07
CA ALA A 5 -6.38 2.95 1.07
C ALA A 5 -6.01 4.39 1.45
N THR A 6 -6.20 4.75 2.73
CA THR A 6 -5.83 6.05 3.27
C THR A 6 -4.31 6.27 3.21
N GLU A 7 -3.53 5.27 3.60
CA GLU A 7 -2.06 5.33 3.55
C GLU A 7 -1.53 5.41 2.12
N LYS A 8 -2.11 4.67 1.16
CA LYS A 8 -1.78 4.78 -0.27
C LYS A 8 -2.09 6.18 -0.82
N GLY A 9 -3.25 6.72 -0.53
CA GLY A 9 -3.65 8.07 -0.96
C GLY A 9 -2.71 9.15 -0.41
N VAL A 10 -2.36 9.06 0.87
CA VAL A 10 -1.43 10.00 1.52
C VAL A 10 -0.01 9.88 0.94
N ARG A 11 0.53 8.67 0.80
CA ARG A 11 1.88 8.46 0.24
C ARG A 11 1.98 8.87 -1.22
N HIS A 12 0.96 8.58 -2.03
CA HIS A 12 0.93 8.94 -3.44
C HIS A 12 0.87 10.47 -3.64
N PHE A 13 0.05 11.15 -2.84
CA PHE A 13 -0.07 12.61 -2.88
C PHE A 13 1.22 13.31 -2.44
N LEU A 14 1.79 12.90 -1.30
CA LEU A 14 3.02 13.50 -0.77
C LEU A 14 4.24 13.15 -1.64
N GLY A 15 4.31 11.93 -2.17
CA GLY A 15 5.38 11.51 -3.08
C GLY A 15 5.38 12.28 -4.40
N LYS A 16 4.22 12.55 -4.99
CA LYS A 16 4.12 13.32 -6.25
C LYS A 16 4.29 14.83 -6.05
N LYS A 17 3.71 15.42 -4.99
CA LYS A 17 3.74 16.87 -4.80
C LYS A 17 5.00 17.39 -4.14
N CYS A 18 5.60 16.66 -3.21
CA CYS A 18 6.89 17.05 -2.64
C CYS A 18 8.06 16.94 -3.61
N GLN A 19 7.92 16.17 -4.72
CA GLN A 19 8.95 16.09 -5.76
C GLN A 19 8.74 17.09 -6.91
N ALA A 20 7.50 17.53 -7.18
CA ALA A 20 7.18 18.37 -8.33
C ALA A 20 7.83 19.78 -8.31
N PRO A 21 7.93 20.52 -7.18
CA PRO A 21 8.57 21.82 -7.17
C PRO A 21 10.08 21.79 -7.41
N PHE A 22 10.72 20.61 -7.19
CA PHE A 22 12.17 20.50 -7.30
C PHE A 22 12.69 20.26 -8.71
N SER A 23 11.89 19.71 -9.61
CA SER A 23 12.36 19.37 -10.96
C SER A 23 12.38 20.55 -11.94
N TYR A 24 11.64 21.61 -11.70
CA TYR A 24 11.49 22.70 -12.68
C TYR A 24 12.04 24.08 -12.27
N GLY A 25 12.29 24.35 -10.99
CA GLY A 25 12.62 25.70 -10.53
C GLY A 25 14.10 26.03 -10.37
N VAL A 26 14.96 25.07 -10.12
CA VAL A 26 16.39 25.30 -9.82
C VAL A 26 17.30 25.03 -11.01
N GLY A 27 16.77 24.45 -12.07
CA GLY A 27 17.53 23.98 -13.24
C GLY A 27 18.03 25.08 -14.20
N VAL A 28 17.49 26.27 -14.19
CA VAL A 28 17.69 27.22 -15.30
C VAL A 28 18.71 28.31 -15.04
N PHE A 29 19.15 28.59 -13.80
CA PHE A 29 19.94 29.78 -13.52
C PHE A 29 21.36 29.61 -12.96
N LEU A 30 21.91 28.39 -12.94
CA LEU A 30 23.34 28.20 -12.60
C LEU A 30 24.14 27.53 -13.74
N ALA A 31 23.67 27.64 -14.98
CA ALA A 31 24.34 27.08 -16.16
C ALA A 31 25.54 27.90 -16.68
N GLY A 32 25.99 28.90 -15.94
CA GLY A 32 27.01 29.85 -16.39
C GLY A 32 28.39 29.73 -15.77
N ALA A 33 28.69 28.81 -14.86
CA ALA A 33 30.07 28.64 -14.40
C ALA A 33 30.28 27.29 -13.72
N LEU A 34 31.08 26.48 -14.27
CA LEU A 34 31.90 25.38 -13.77
C LEU A 34 31.53 23.97 -14.24
N CYS A 35 32.12 23.60 -15.37
CA CYS A 35 32.68 22.25 -15.55
C CYS A 35 34.01 22.20 -14.76
N LEU A 36 34.16 21.21 -13.87
CA LEU A 36 35.36 20.43 -13.59
C LEU A 36 35.35 19.83 -12.18
N LEU A 37 35.73 18.57 -12.14
CA LEU A 37 36.23 17.74 -11.04
C LEU A 37 35.21 16.81 -10.33
N CYS A 38 35.16 15.58 -10.85
CA CYS A 38 34.77 14.36 -10.13
C CYS A 38 35.93 13.89 -9.25
N ALA A 39 35.68 13.61 -7.98
CA ALA A 39 36.45 12.69 -7.16
C ALA A 39 35.50 11.91 -6.23
N PRO A 40 35.75 10.61 -6.00
CA PRO A 40 34.80 9.76 -5.29
C PRO A 40 34.91 9.93 -3.77
N THR A 41 33.82 10.21 -3.09
CA THR A 41 33.77 10.17 -1.64
C THR A 41 33.07 8.90 -1.15
N ARG A 42 33.72 8.27 -0.18
CA ARG A 42 33.36 7.03 0.50
C ARG A 42 31.96 7.10 1.12
N ALA A 43 31.24 6.00 0.94
CA ALA A 43 29.92 5.75 1.50
C ALA A 43 29.95 5.66 3.04
N TYR A 44 28.99 6.33 3.66
CA TYR A 44 28.58 6.09 5.05
C TYR A 44 27.73 4.81 5.08
N SER A 45 28.10 3.88 5.95
CA SER A 45 27.37 2.62 6.15
C SER A 45 26.01 2.90 6.79
N ALA A 46 24.97 2.88 6.00
CA ALA A 46 23.58 2.83 6.47
C ALA A 46 23.18 1.38 6.79
N ALA A 47 22.17 1.19 7.63
CA ALA A 47 21.67 -0.14 7.98
C ALA A 47 21.28 -0.96 6.72
N PRO A 48 21.46 -2.30 6.70
CA PRO A 48 21.33 -3.14 5.49
C PRO A 48 19.98 -3.04 4.76
N SER A 49 18.90 -2.65 5.46
CA SER A 49 17.56 -2.50 4.90
C SER A 49 17.33 -1.20 4.11
N SER A 50 18.17 -0.16 4.31
CA SER A 50 17.96 1.16 3.70
C SER A 50 18.49 1.27 2.25
N ASP A 51 19.21 0.26 1.76
CA ASP A 51 19.91 0.33 0.49
C ASP A 51 19.20 -0.42 -0.66
N ILE A 52 18.03 -1.03 -0.42
CA ILE A 52 17.23 -1.64 -1.47
C ILE A 52 16.39 -0.57 -2.15
N VAL A 53 16.76 -0.25 -3.39
CA VAL A 53 16.07 0.75 -4.21
C VAL A 53 15.33 0.03 -5.33
N ILE A 54 14.00 0.14 -5.32
CA ILE A 54 13.15 -0.35 -6.40
C ILE A 54 12.76 0.86 -7.28
N PRO A 55 13.04 0.83 -8.60
CA PRO A 55 12.60 1.86 -9.52
C PRO A 55 11.08 2.01 -9.51
N SER A 56 10.60 3.23 -9.52
CA SER A 56 9.18 3.56 -9.39
C SER A 56 8.31 3.15 -10.59
N ASP A 57 8.94 2.80 -11.70
CA ASP A 57 8.32 2.20 -12.88
C ASP A 57 8.10 0.69 -12.74
N LEU A 58 8.87 0.01 -11.89
CA LEU A 58 8.75 -1.43 -11.63
C LEU A 58 7.89 -1.76 -10.40
N GLY A 59 7.95 -0.91 -9.37
CA GLY A 59 7.24 -1.18 -8.11
C GLY A 59 7.51 -0.14 -7.04
N TYR A 60 7.12 -0.46 -5.81
CA TYR A 60 7.36 0.41 -4.65
C TYR A 60 7.61 -0.42 -3.40
N VAL A 61 8.47 0.13 -2.54
CA VAL A 61 8.65 -0.38 -1.18
C VAL A 61 7.48 0.11 -0.33
N VAL A 62 6.72 -0.83 0.23
CA VAL A 62 5.52 -0.55 1.03
C VAL A 62 5.88 -0.40 2.50
N GLU A 63 6.83 -1.23 2.96
CA GLU A 63 7.17 -1.36 4.37
C GLU A 63 8.64 -1.76 4.51
N THR A 64 9.28 -1.35 5.60
CA THR A 64 10.68 -1.70 5.88
C THR A 64 10.90 -1.83 7.39
N HIS A 65 11.46 -2.95 7.83
CA HIS A 65 11.88 -3.21 9.20
C HIS A 65 13.36 -3.60 9.22
N ALA A 66 14.09 -3.02 10.15
CA ALA A 66 15.49 -3.41 10.35
C ALA A 66 15.54 -4.77 11.08
N PRO A 67 16.51 -5.63 10.77
CA PRO A 67 16.71 -6.87 11.54
C PRO A 67 17.02 -6.56 13.00
N ALA A 68 16.55 -7.42 13.92
CA ALA A 68 16.74 -7.26 15.35
C ALA A 68 18.23 -7.31 15.75
N SER A 69 19.05 -8.02 14.97
CA SER A 69 20.51 -8.06 15.11
C SER A 69 21.19 -8.20 13.76
N GLN A 70 22.53 -8.01 13.71
CA GLN A 70 23.31 -8.21 12.48
C GLN A 70 23.34 -9.67 12.00
N ASP A 71 22.98 -10.62 12.86
CA ASP A 71 22.97 -12.04 12.53
C ASP A 71 21.65 -12.50 11.93
N GLU A 72 20.59 -11.71 12.08
CA GLU A 72 19.30 -12.01 11.49
C GLU A 72 19.27 -11.76 9.97
N PRO A 73 18.50 -12.57 9.21
CA PRO A 73 18.43 -12.43 7.77
C PRO A 73 17.65 -11.19 7.35
N LEU A 74 17.95 -10.70 6.15
CA LEU A 74 17.13 -9.72 5.45
C LEU A 74 16.25 -10.43 4.41
N ILE A 75 14.94 -10.26 4.53
CA ILE A 75 13.96 -10.83 3.63
C ILE A 75 13.33 -9.73 2.78
N VAL A 76 13.44 -9.85 1.46
CA VAL A 76 12.70 -9.01 0.52
C VAL A 76 11.40 -9.72 0.19
N HIS A 77 10.30 -9.29 0.81
CA HIS A 77 8.99 -9.89 0.61
C HIS A 77 8.28 -9.21 -0.57
N ILE A 78 8.13 -9.92 -1.69
CA ILE A 78 7.48 -9.40 -2.90
C ILE A 78 6.03 -9.88 -2.92
N GLN A 79 5.10 -8.92 -2.93
CA GLN A 79 3.66 -9.17 -3.00
C GLN A 79 3.26 -9.32 -4.47
N GLU A 80 3.17 -10.55 -4.92
CA GLU A 80 2.86 -10.87 -6.30
C GLU A 80 1.36 -10.69 -6.61
N ALA A 81 1.06 -10.26 -7.85
CA ALA A 81 -0.28 -10.33 -8.44
C ALA A 81 -0.33 -11.55 -9.37
N HIS A 82 -0.87 -12.67 -8.86
CA HIS A 82 -1.01 -13.91 -9.64
C HIS A 82 -1.77 -13.66 -10.96
N ALA A 83 -1.36 -14.37 -12.02
CA ALA A 83 -1.96 -14.28 -13.35
C ALA A 83 -2.04 -12.86 -13.96
N ASN A 84 -1.23 -11.90 -13.47
CA ASN A 84 -1.08 -10.58 -14.05
C ASN A 84 0.26 -10.47 -14.79
N LEU A 85 0.23 -10.49 -16.12
CA LEU A 85 1.44 -10.50 -16.94
C LEU A 85 2.34 -9.26 -16.73
N GLU A 86 1.76 -8.08 -16.51
CA GLU A 86 2.54 -6.85 -16.21
C GLU A 86 3.26 -7.00 -14.87
N GLY A 87 2.55 -7.47 -13.83
CA GLY A 87 3.12 -7.74 -12.51
C GLY A 87 4.26 -8.76 -12.56
N GLN A 88 4.09 -9.84 -13.33
CA GLN A 88 5.11 -10.87 -13.52
C GLN A 88 6.38 -10.33 -14.22
N ARG A 89 6.24 -9.50 -15.23
CA ARG A 89 7.39 -8.86 -15.90
C ARG A 89 8.11 -7.87 -14.99
N HIS A 90 7.38 -7.11 -14.18
CA HIS A 90 8.00 -6.25 -13.17
C HIS A 90 8.71 -7.05 -12.08
N LEU A 91 8.13 -8.19 -11.65
CA LEU A 91 8.77 -9.12 -10.72
C LEU A 91 10.12 -9.62 -11.29
N ILE A 92 10.17 -10.07 -12.55
CA ILE A 92 11.41 -10.48 -13.22
C ILE A 92 12.47 -9.36 -13.13
N SER A 93 12.09 -8.13 -13.50
CA SER A 93 13.00 -6.99 -13.50
C SER A 93 13.49 -6.60 -12.10
N ILE A 94 12.62 -6.72 -11.09
CA ILE A 94 12.96 -6.51 -9.67
C ILE A 94 13.97 -7.57 -9.22
N LEU A 95 13.74 -8.84 -9.54
CA LEU A 95 14.66 -9.94 -9.20
C LEU A 95 16.02 -9.77 -9.86
N GLU A 96 16.09 -9.40 -11.16
CA GLU A 96 17.34 -9.10 -11.85
C GLU A 96 18.14 -8.00 -11.15
N GLN A 97 17.47 -6.95 -10.69
CA GLN A 97 18.12 -5.88 -9.93
C GLN A 97 18.65 -6.35 -8.58
N LEU A 98 17.89 -7.15 -7.84
CA LEU A 98 18.33 -7.70 -6.56
C LEU A 98 19.52 -8.67 -6.74
N ILE A 99 19.53 -9.46 -7.81
CA ILE A 99 20.66 -10.32 -8.17
C ILE A 99 21.90 -9.47 -8.44
N ALA A 100 21.77 -8.42 -9.25
CA ALA A 100 22.90 -7.55 -9.61
C ALA A 100 23.43 -6.72 -8.42
N GLN A 101 22.54 -6.22 -7.57
CA GLN A 101 22.90 -5.31 -6.47
C GLN A 101 23.33 -6.05 -5.19
N ARG A 102 22.74 -7.22 -4.92
CA ARG A 102 22.84 -7.94 -3.64
C ARG A 102 23.36 -9.37 -3.78
N HIS A 103 23.69 -9.81 -4.98
CA HIS A 103 24.09 -11.20 -5.26
C HIS A 103 23.06 -12.21 -4.75
N LEU A 104 21.76 -11.86 -4.90
CA LEU A 104 20.64 -12.72 -4.51
C LEU A 104 20.76 -14.08 -5.18
N LYS A 105 20.57 -15.16 -4.41
CA LYS A 105 20.53 -16.54 -4.90
C LYS A 105 19.28 -17.27 -4.44
N LEU A 106 18.81 -17.03 -3.20
CA LEU A 106 17.70 -17.75 -2.60
C LEU A 106 16.40 -17.01 -2.85
N ILE A 107 15.50 -17.67 -3.56
CA ILE A 107 14.13 -17.22 -3.82
C ILE A 107 13.18 -18.27 -3.24
N LEU A 108 12.37 -17.85 -2.29
CA LEU A 108 11.39 -18.67 -1.59
C LEU A 108 10.01 -18.33 -2.15
N VAL A 109 9.24 -19.37 -2.47
CA VAL A 109 7.98 -19.17 -3.19
C VAL A 109 6.82 -19.87 -2.50
N GLU A 110 5.68 -19.20 -2.49
CA GLU A 110 4.38 -19.76 -2.14
C GLU A 110 3.91 -20.72 -3.25
N GLY A 111 3.08 -21.71 -2.90
CA GLY A 111 2.45 -22.62 -3.87
C GLY A 111 3.32 -23.80 -4.31
N GLY A 112 4.54 -23.94 -3.75
CA GLY A 112 5.43 -25.04 -4.01
C GLY A 112 6.07 -25.62 -2.76
N HIS A 113 6.54 -26.88 -2.81
CA HIS A 113 7.24 -27.55 -1.74
C HIS A 113 8.62 -28.03 -2.18
N GLY A 114 9.66 -27.70 -1.42
CA GLY A 114 11.02 -28.13 -1.71
C GLY A 114 11.64 -27.44 -2.93
N ASN A 115 12.53 -28.14 -3.64
CA ASN A 115 13.18 -27.58 -4.84
C ASN A 115 12.18 -27.50 -6.00
N VAL A 116 11.83 -26.27 -6.40
CA VAL A 116 10.92 -25.97 -7.53
C VAL A 116 11.65 -25.33 -8.72
N GLY A 117 12.98 -25.34 -8.70
CA GLY A 117 13.81 -24.74 -9.74
C GLY A 117 13.66 -25.44 -11.10
N LEU A 118 13.66 -24.65 -12.15
CA LEU A 118 13.56 -25.08 -13.55
C LEU A 118 14.89 -25.02 -14.30
N ALA A 119 16.01 -24.79 -13.61
CA ALA A 119 17.34 -24.69 -14.21
C ALA A 119 17.74 -25.92 -15.05
N TYR A 120 17.21 -27.11 -14.71
CA TYR A 120 17.44 -28.33 -15.50
C TYR A 120 16.90 -28.24 -16.94
N LEU A 121 15.94 -27.34 -17.21
CA LEU A 121 15.42 -27.09 -18.56
C LEU A 121 16.41 -26.33 -19.44
N ARG A 122 17.48 -25.76 -18.86
CA ARG A 122 18.49 -25.01 -19.60
C ARG A 122 19.27 -25.90 -20.59
N ASP A 123 19.31 -27.19 -20.33
CA ASP A 123 19.95 -28.19 -21.19
C ASP A 123 19.08 -28.57 -22.40
N PHE A 124 17.84 -28.09 -22.47
CA PHE A 124 16.90 -28.43 -23.53
C PHE A 124 16.65 -27.23 -24.47
N GLY A 125 17.05 -27.36 -25.72
CA GLY A 125 16.83 -26.37 -26.77
C GLY A 125 17.68 -25.10 -26.65
N SER A 126 17.52 -24.20 -27.62
CA SER A 126 18.21 -22.92 -27.63
C SER A 126 17.59 -21.93 -26.62
N LEU A 127 18.34 -20.88 -26.24
CA LEU A 127 17.81 -19.82 -25.38
C LEU A 127 16.56 -19.15 -25.99
N GLU A 128 16.54 -18.95 -27.31
CA GLU A 128 15.39 -18.39 -28.03
C GLU A 128 14.15 -19.27 -27.86
N THR A 129 14.30 -20.59 -28.06
CA THR A 129 13.21 -21.55 -27.89
C THR A 129 12.69 -21.55 -26.46
N ARG A 130 13.59 -21.54 -25.46
CA ARG A 130 13.20 -21.47 -24.04
C ARG A 130 12.44 -20.20 -23.73
N LYS A 131 12.90 -19.05 -24.23
CA LYS A 131 12.21 -17.75 -24.06
C LYS A 131 10.82 -17.77 -24.69
N GLU A 132 10.70 -18.29 -25.92
CA GLU A 132 9.40 -18.36 -26.61
C GLU A 132 8.40 -19.22 -25.83
N VAL A 133 8.82 -20.37 -25.32
CA VAL A 133 8.00 -21.25 -24.50
C VAL A 133 7.64 -20.59 -23.18
N ALA A 134 8.64 -20.05 -22.46
CA ALA A 134 8.46 -19.40 -21.17
C ALA A 134 7.48 -18.21 -21.26
N GLU A 135 7.60 -17.37 -22.29
CA GLU A 135 6.68 -16.23 -22.52
C GLU A 135 5.23 -16.69 -22.71
N LYS A 136 5.00 -17.79 -23.44
CA LYS A 136 3.64 -18.35 -23.61
C LYS A 136 3.04 -18.80 -22.28
N TYR A 137 3.80 -19.52 -21.46
CA TYR A 137 3.32 -20.03 -20.18
C TYR A 137 3.21 -18.93 -19.12
N LEU A 138 4.09 -17.90 -19.17
CA LEU A 138 3.99 -16.69 -18.35
C LEU A 138 2.69 -15.93 -18.68
N ALA A 139 2.36 -15.79 -19.96
CA ALA A 139 1.13 -15.12 -20.41
C ALA A 139 -0.15 -15.88 -20.00
N LEU A 140 -0.06 -17.20 -19.86
CA LEU A 140 -1.13 -18.07 -19.34
C LEU A 140 -1.19 -18.10 -17.80
N GLY A 141 -0.26 -17.43 -17.09
CA GLY A 141 -0.17 -17.46 -15.64
C GLY A 141 0.24 -18.84 -15.05
N ILE A 142 0.62 -19.80 -15.91
CA ILE A 142 1.08 -21.12 -15.49
C ILE A 142 2.52 -21.06 -14.97
N LEU A 143 3.38 -20.29 -15.63
CA LEU A 143 4.74 -19.98 -15.21
C LEU A 143 4.73 -18.64 -14.48
N SER A 144 5.45 -18.57 -13.37
CA SER A 144 5.68 -17.33 -12.63
C SER A 144 6.94 -16.60 -13.11
N GLY A 145 7.14 -15.35 -12.65
CA GLY A 145 8.28 -14.54 -13.07
C GLY A 145 9.63 -15.08 -12.61
N GLU A 146 9.72 -15.62 -11.40
CA GLU A 146 10.94 -16.25 -10.88
C GLU A 146 11.24 -17.57 -11.59
N GLU A 147 10.22 -18.37 -11.91
CA GLU A 147 10.35 -19.59 -12.70
C GLU A 147 10.82 -19.28 -14.13
N TYR A 148 10.23 -18.22 -14.74
CA TYR A 148 10.70 -17.72 -16.04
C TYR A 148 12.17 -17.35 -15.97
N LEU A 149 12.58 -16.55 -14.98
CA LEU A 149 13.96 -16.10 -14.83
C LEU A 149 14.91 -17.30 -14.65
N ASP A 150 14.56 -18.26 -13.83
CA ASP A 150 15.34 -19.47 -13.61
C ASP A 150 15.49 -20.31 -14.88
N MET A 151 14.46 -20.36 -15.72
CA MET A 151 14.49 -21.13 -16.98
C MET A 151 15.35 -20.48 -18.08
N VAL A 152 15.38 -19.12 -18.16
CA VAL A 152 15.97 -18.41 -19.30
C VAL A 152 17.27 -17.68 -18.99
N SER A 153 17.68 -17.56 -17.72
CA SER A 153 18.95 -16.93 -17.33
C SER A 153 20.00 -17.97 -16.92
N ASP A 154 21.25 -17.51 -16.79
CA ASP A 154 22.36 -18.32 -16.26
C ASP A 154 22.63 -18.06 -14.78
N HIS A 155 21.74 -17.34 -14.09
CA HIS A 155 21.90 -17.06 -12.67
C HIS A 155 21.82 -18.35 -11.83
N PRO A 156 22.71 -18.54 -10.83
CA PRO A 156 22.71 -19.73 -9.96
C PRO A 156 21.64 -19.57 -8.87
N LEU A 157 20.38 -19.53 -9.28
CA LEU A 157 19.26 -19.35 -8.38
C LEU A 157 18.90 -20.65 -7.67
N ILE A 158 18.42 -20.53 -6.43
CA ILE A 158 17.81 -21.58 -5.65
C ILE A 158 16.35 -21.18 -5.47
N LEU A 159 15.45 -21.77 -6.26
CA LEU A 159 14.02 -21.62 -6.10
C LEU A 159 13.52 -22.73 -5.16
N TRP A 160 12.93 -22.30 -4.05
CA TRP A 160 12.49 -23.23 -3.02
C TRP A 160 11.07 -22.92 -2.58
N GLY A 161 10.19 -23.89 -2.72
CA GLY A 161 8.83 -23.84 -2.23
C GLY A 161 8.78 -23.99 -0.72
N VAL A 162 8.09 -23.08 -0.05
CA VAL A 162 7.98 -23.01 1.42
C VAL A 162 6.63 -23.50 1.95
N GLU A 163 5.83 -24.14 1.09
CA GLU A 163 4.55 -24.71 1.50
C GLU A 163 4.70 -25.95 2.39
N GLN A 164 3.66 -26.18 3.17
CA GLN A 164 3.36 -27.45 3.77
C GLN A 164 2.19 -28.07 3.02
N ASP A 165 2.42 -29.18 2.31
CA ASP A 165 1.50 -29.74 1.31
C ASP A 165 0.08 -30.00 1.87
N ASP A 166 -0.04 -30.58 3.05
CA ASP A 166 -1.32 -30.88 3.67
C ASP A 166 -2.11 -29.62 4.05
N LEU A 167 -1.46 -28.56 4.53
CA LEU A 167 -2.10 -27.27 4.81
C LEU A 167 -2.50 -26.56 3.51
N TYR A 168 -1.64 -26.61 2.49
CA TYR A 168 -1.97 -26.09 1.17
C TYR A 168 -3.23 -26.76 0.59
N GLN A 169 -3.28 -28.09 0.59
CA GLN A 169 -4.44 -28.83 0.09
C GLN A 169 -5.72 -28.57 0.90
N GLN A 170 -5.60 -28.43 2.22
CA GLN A 170 -6.73 -28.06 3.07
C GLN A 170 -7.25 -26.65 2.74
N ASN A 171 -6.36 -25.70 2.51
CA ASN A 171 -6.74 -24.33 2.16
C ASN A 171 -7.37 -24.24 0.76
N VAL A 172 -6.80 -24.94 -0.24
CA VAL A 172 -7.38 -25.03 -1.60
C VAL A 172 -8.77 -25.68 -1.54
N LYS A 173 -8.93 -26.78 -0.80
CA LYS A 173 -10.24 -27.42 -0.62
C LYS A 173 -11.25 -26.47 0.02
N ALA A 174 -10.84 -25.78 1.09
CA ALA A 174 -11.71 -24.81 1.76
C ALA A 174 -12.11 -23.66 0.83
N PHE A 175 -11.18 -23.19 -0.02
CA PHE A 175 -11.47 -22.19 -1.06
C PHE A 175 -12.53 -22.70 -2.06
N LEU A 176 -12.35 -23.92 -2.59
CA LEU A 176 -13.30 -24.53 -3.53
C LEU A 176 -14.67 -24.82 -2.90
N ASP A 177 -14.72 -25.12 -1.59
CA ASP A 177 -15.97 -25.28 -0.85
C ASP A 177 -16.72 -23.94 -0.68
N VAL A 178 -16.01 -22.80 -0.62
CA VAL A 178 -16.58 -21.46 -0.45
C VAL A 178 -17.05 -20.86 -1.78
N GLU A 179 -16.35 -21.08 -2.89
CA GLU A 179 -16.64 -20.49 -4.21
C GLU A 179 -18.12 -20.59 -4.62
N PRO A 180 -18.80 -21.77 -4.58
CA PRO A 180 -20.22 -21.87 -4.93
C PRO A 180 -21.15 -21.15 -3.92
N LEU A 181 -20.70 -20.98 -2.67
CA LEU A 181 -21.48 -20.32 -1.62
C LEU A 181 -21.48 -18.80 -1.77
N GLN A 182 -20.43 -18.22 -2.32
CA GLN A 182 -20.33 -16.77 -2.58
C GLN A 182 -21.47 -16.30 -3.50
N ALA A 183 -21.72 -17.03 -4.58
CA ALA A 183 -22.80 -16.71 -5.50
C ALA A 183 -24.19 -16.76 -4.84
N ALA A 184 -24.40 -17.67 -3.87
CA ALA A 184 -25.64 -17.78 -3.12
C ALA A 184 -25.80 -16.69 -2.04
N ALA A 185 -24.69 -16.23 -1.45
CA ALA A 185 -24.69 -15.17 -0.44
C ALA A 185 -24.95 -13.77 -1.01
N LEU A 186 -24.48 -13.52 -2.22
CA LEU A 186 -24.50 -12.19 -2.83
C LEU A 186 -25.89 -11.54 -2.84
N PRO A 187 -26.98 -12.19 -3.29
CA PRO A 187 -28.33 -11.57 -3.27
C PRO A 187 -28.78 -11.18 -1.87
N VAL A 188 -28.42 -12.00 -0.86
CA VAL A 188 -28.80 -11.76 0.54
C VAL A 188 -28.07 -10.54 1.10
N LEU A 189 -26.76 -10.48 0.86
CA LEU A 189 -25.90 -9.35 1.29
C LEU A 189 -26.32 -8.06 0.60
N VAL A 190 -26.67 -8.11 -0.69
CA VAL A 190 -27.23 -6.96 -1.43
C VAL A 190 -28.56 -6.51 -0.80
N ALA A 191 -29.47 -7.41 -0.49
CA ALA A 191 -30.75 -7.05 0.12
C ALA A 191 -30.58 -6.42 1.53
N LEU A 192 -29.64 -6.93 2.33
CA LEU A 192 -29.28 -6.33 3.63
C LEU A 192 -28.70 -4.92 3.46
N ARG A 193 -27.76 -4.74 2.53
CA ARG A 193 -27.18 -3.44 2.23
C ARG A 193 -28.20 -2.44 1.75
N GLU A 194 -29.09 -2.82 0.83
CA GLU A 194 -30.17 -1.96 0.36
C GLU A 194 -31.09 -1.51 1.51
N ALA A 195 -31.39 -2.40 2.47
CA ALA A 195 -32.20 -2.03 3.63
C ALA A 195 -31.46 -1.04 4.56
N VAL A 196 -30.14 -1.21 4.72
CA VAL A 196 -29.29 -0.26 5.45
C VAL A 196 -29.27 1.08 4.73
N ASP A 197 -29.08 1.11 3.41
CA ASP A 197 -28.98 2.33 2.61
C ASP A 197 -30.31 3.10 2.55
N GLU A 198 -31.46 2.39 2.58
CA GLU A 198 -32.79 2.99 2.68
C GLU A 198 -33.02 3.66 4.07
N LEU A 199 -32.47 3.07 5.13
CA LEU A 199 -32.58 3.59 6.50
C LEU A 199 -31.61 4.74 6.81
N LYS A 200 -30.43 4.76 6.20
CA LYS A 200 -29.39 5.78 6.46
C LYS A 200 -29.93 7.23 6.40
N PRO A 201 -30.66 7.66 5.35
CA PRO A 201 -31.14 9.05 5.24
C PRO A 201 -32.14 9.47 6.34
N VAL A 202 -32.86 8.51 6.93
CA VAL A 202 -33.91 8.80 7.92
C VAL A 202 -33.48 8.57 9.37
N VAL A 203 -32.41 7.79 9.57
CA VAL A 203 -31.91 7.41 10.91
C VAL A 203 -30.62 8.17 11.27
N SER A 204 -29.79 8.48 10.28
CA SER A 204 -28.44 9.03 10.52
C SER A 204 -28.45 10.57 10.52
N ASP A 205 -27.56 11.15 11.32
CA ASP A 205 -27.27 12.58 11.26
C ASP A 205 -26.79 12.96 9.84
N PRO A 206 -27.29 14.05 9.23
CA PRO A 206 -26.84 14.49 7.91
C PRO A 206 -25.32 14.69 7.81
N ALA A 207 -24.67 15.14 8.89
CA ALA A 207 -23.22 15.29 8.93
C ALA A 207 -22.49 13.93 8.92
N LEU A 208 -23.10 12.87 9.47
CA LEU A 208 -22.58 11.49 9.36
C LEU A 208 -22.64 11.00 7.92
N LEU A 209 -23.75 11.24 7.23
CA LEU A 209 -23.91 10.87 5.81
C LEU A 209 -22.89 11.60 4.93
N GLU A 210 -22.66 12.90 5.19
CA GLU A 210 -21.63 13.67 4.48
C GLU A 210 -20.24 13.11 4.76
N LEU A 211 -19.92 12.76 6.00
CA LEU A 211 -18.64 12.15 6.40
C LEU A 211 -18.41 10.83 5.65
N GLU A 212 -19.39 9.94 5.61
CA GLU A 212 -19.30 8.66 4.91
C GLU A 212 -19.14 8.84 3.40
N ALA A 213 -19.90 9.75 2.78
CA ALA A 213 -19.80 10.05 1.36
C ALA A 213 -18.42 10.64 0.98
N LYS A 214 -17.88 11.57 1.79
CA LYS A 214 -16.54 12.15 1.57
C LYS A 214 -15.43 11.13 1.78
N ARG A 215 -15.59 10.23 2.74
CA ARG A 215 -14.67 9.13 2.97
C ARG A 215 -14.64 8.17 1.78
N ALA A 216 -15.81 7.71 1.31
CA ALA A 216 -15.91 6.83 0.15
C ALA A 216 -15.29 7.48 -1.11
N ALA A 217 -15.55 8.77 -1.35
CA ALA A 217 -14.95 9.50 -2.46
C ALA A 217 -13.42 9.62 -2.34
N PHE A 218 -12.88 9.73 -1.12
CA PHE A 218 -11.46 9.74 -0.87
C PHE A 218 -10.82 8.35 -1.10
N GLU A 219 -11.44 7.27 -0.63
CA GLU A 219 -11.00 5.89 -0.83
C GLU A 219 -11.01 5.48 -2.31
N GLN A 220 -11.97 6.02 -3.09
CA GLN A 220 -12.06 5.82 -4.55
C GLN A 220 -11.19 6.80 -5.37
N GLU A 221 -10.30 7.56 -4.73
CA GLU A 221 -9.45 8.57 -5.37
C GLU A 221 -10.20 9.70 -6.10
N GLN A 222 -11.51 9.84 -5.87
CA GLN A 222 -12.34 10.91 -6.44
C GLN A 222 -12.19 12.22 -5.65
N LEU A 223 -11.77 12.14 -4.39
CA LEU A 223 -11.51 13.28 -3.53
C LEU A 223 -10.02 13.30 -3.12
N GLY A 224 -9.32 14.40 -3.39
CA GLY A 224 -7.92 14.53 -3.03
C GLY A 224 -7.71 14.68 -1.52
N LEU A 225 -6.55 14.22 -1.02
CA LEU A 225 -6.16 14.24 0.39
C LEU A 225 -6.36 15.61 1.07
N ALA A 226 -5.99 16.72 0.39
CA ALA A 226 -6.13 18.05 0.94
C ALA A 226 -7.60 18.43 1.16
N ALA A 227 -8.48 18.10 0.20
CA ALA A 227 -9.91 18.38 0.30
C ALA A 227 -10.56 17.52 1.39
N TYR A 228 -10.16 16.23 1.50
CA TYR A 228 -10.63 15.36 2.56
C TYR A 228 -10.15 15.83 3.95
N GLY A 229 -8.88 16.19 4.09
CA GLY A 229 -8.33 16.73 5.33
C GLY A 229 -8.99 18.05 5.76
N GLN A 230 -9.24 18.98 4.81
CA GLN A 230 -9.97 20.22 5.07
C GLN A 230 -11.41 19.95 5.53
N PHE A 231 -12.08 18.99 4.89
CA PHE A 231 -13.42 18.58 5.29
C PHE A 231 -13.45 18.04 6.73
N LEU A 232 -12.53 17.11 7.07
CA LEU A 232 -12.45 16.54 8.43
C LEU A 232 -12.15 17.61 9.48
N ASP A 233 -11.19 18.49 9.22
CA ASP A 233 -10.86 19.60 10.14
C ASP A 233 -12.05 20.53 10.35
N GLY A 234 -12.73 20.95 9.27
CA GLY A 234 -13.92 21.78 9.34
C GLY A 234 -15.09 21.11 10.06
N LEU A 235 -15.29 19.80 9.85
CA LEU A 235 -16.33 19.04 10.56
C LEU A 235 -16.01 18.91 12.05
N ALA A 236 -14.74 18.63 12.40
CA ALA A 236 -14.27 18.56 13.78
C ALA A 236 -14.51 19.88 14.53
N GLN A 237 -14.19 21.02 13.91
CA GLN A 237 -14.46 22.34 14.48
C GLN A 237 -15.95 22.57 14.72
N ARG A 238 -16.82 22.22 13.76
CA ARG A 238 -18.29 22.33 13.93
C ARG A 238 -18.81 21.43 15.05
N GLN A 239 -18.18 20.29 15.26
CA GLN A 239 -18.55 19.32 16.29
C GLN A 239 -17.87 19.57 17.66
N GLY A 240 -17.07 20.64 17.78
CA GLY A 240 -16.39 21.00 19.03
C GLY A 240 -15.26 20.05 19.42
N LEU A 241 -14.73 19.26 18.49
CA LEU A 241 -13.56 18.43 18.73
C LEU A 241 -12.28 19.26 18.68
N SER A 242 -11.38 19.04 19.64
CA SER A 242 -10.10 19.74 19.67
C SER A 242 -9.24 19.33 18.48
N ALA A 243 -8.80 20.34 17.73
CA ALA A 243 -7.85 20.15 16.64
C ALA A 243 -6.40 19.91 17.13
N ASP A 244 -6.12 20.03 18.44
CA ASP A 244 -4.76 19.84 19.00
C ASP A 244 -4.31 18.37 18.99
N GLU A 245 -5.27 17.46 18.84
CA GLU A 245 -5.03 16.02 18.75
C GLU A 245 -4.65 15.53 17.34
N SER A 246 -4.56 16.43 16.34
CA SER A 246 -4.20 16.11 14.95
C SER A 246 -3.11 17.06 14.41
N PRO A 247 -1.90 17.04 15.01
CA PRO A 247 -0.83 17.99 14.66
C PRO A 247 -0.28 17.79 13.24
N GLN A 248 -0.26 16.56 12.71
CA GLN A 248 0.19 16.31 11.34
C GLN A 248 -0.81 16.79 10.32
N LEU A 249 -2.12 16.62 10.57
CA LEU A 249 -3.17 17.14 9.71
C LEU A 249 -3.11 18.67 9.65
N LYS A 250 -2.98 19.36 10.78
CA LYS A 250 -2.80 20.82 10.82
C LYS A 250 -1.60 21.28 10.01
N ARG A 251 -0.46 20.61 10.21
CA ARG A 251 0.78 20.92 9.47
C ARG A 251 0.60 20.69 7.98
N PHE A 252 -0.01 19.58 7.60
CA PHE A 252 -0.30 19.25 6.21
C PHE A 252 -1.20 20.32 5.55
N LEU A 253 -2.27 20.74 6.21
CA LEU A 253 -3.18 21.78 5.70
C LEU A 253 -2.48 23.15 5.60
N GLU A 254 -1.58 23.48 6.55
CA GLU A 254 -0.74 24.68 6.45
C GLU A 254 0.20 24.61 5.23
N VAL A 255 0.87 23.47 5.03
CA VAL A 255 1.73 23.22 3.86
C VAL A 255 0.94 23.40 2.56
N HIS A 256 -0.24 22.80 2.49
CA HIS A 256 -1.11 22.93 1.32
C HIS A 256 -1.52 24.37 1.05
N ARG A 257 -1.86 25.15 2.09
CA ARG A 257 -2.19 26.57 1.95
C ARG A 257 -0.98 27.39 1.48
N LEU A 258 0.20 27.13 2.04
CA LEU A 258 1.42 27.82 1.62
C LEU A 258 1.74 27.53 0.15
N GLU A 259 1.52 26.28 -0.32
CA GLU A 259 1.76 25.86 -1.70
C GLU A 259 0.88 26.62 -2.70
N GLN A 260 -0.42 26.83 -2.39
CA GLN A 260 -1.35 27.51 -3.28
C GLN A 260 -0.96 28.95 -3.62
N ASP A 261 -0.32 29.62 -2.67
CA ASP A 261 0.11 31.02 -2.80
C ASP A 261 1.53 31.19 -3.34
N LEU A 262 2.25 30.08 -3.67
CA LEU A 262 3.64 30.14 -4.12
C LEU A 262 3.75 30.50 -5.60
N ARG A 263 4.56 31.53 -5.89
CA ARG A 263 4.97 31.93 -7.23
C ARG A 263 6.47 31.68 -7.37
N LEU A 264 6.83 30.55 -7.99
CA LEU A 264 8.22 30.09 -8.07
C LEU A 264 9.16 31.08 -8.76
N GLU A 265 8.70 31.78 -9.78
CA GLU A 265 9.50 32.83 -10.45
C GLU A 265 9.87 33.95 -9.49
N GLN A 266 8.91 34.37 -8.66
CA GLN A 266 9.15 35.42 -7.65
C GLN A 266 10.08 34.89 -6.54
N VAL A 267 9.93 33.65 -6.11
CA VAL A 267 10.88 33.00 -5.17
C VAL A 267 12.30 33.08 -5.68
N GLN A 268 12.52 32.77 -6.98
CA GLN A 268 13.84 32.83 -7.60
C GLN A 268 14.40 34.25 -7.69
N GLN A 269 13.57 35.21 -8.01
CA GLN A 269 14.00 36.64 -8.07
C GLN A 269 14.39 37.13 -6.67
N GLU A 270 13.57 36.88 -5.67
CA GLU A 270 13.85 37.26 -4.29
C GLU A 270 15.09 36.51 -3.74
N GLN A 271 15.26 35.25 -4.06
CA GLN A 271 16.44 34.47 -3.66
C GLN A 271 17.74 35.05 -4.25
N ARG A 272 17.71 35.46 -5.52
CA ARG A 272 18.88 36.12 -6.12
C ARG A 272 19.21 37.44 -5.41
N ALA A 273 18.22 38.28 -5.17
CA ALA A 273 18.41 39.55 -4.48
C ALA A 273 19.00 39.35 -3.08
N VAL A 274 18.52 38.35 -2.34
CA VAL A 274 19.07 37.98 -1.02
C VAL A 274 20.51 37.49 -1.14
N LEU A 275 20.83 36.64 -2.12
CA LEU A 275 22.19 36.14 -2.33
C LEU A 275 23.16 37.30 -2.73
N GLU A 276 22.73 38.27 -3.53
CA GLU A 276 23.50 39.46 -3.87
C GLU A 276 23.80 40.28 -2.63
N GLN A 277 22.83 40.53 -1.76
CA GLN A 277 23.03 41.23 -0.49
C GLN A 277 23.98 40.47 0.44
N LEU A 278 23.83 39.13 0.54
CA LEU A 278 24.72 38.28 1.34
C LEU A 278 26.15 38.27 0.82
N SER A 279 26.35 38.28 -0.51
CA SER A 279 27.69 38.36 -1.10
C SER A 279 28.45 39.63 -0.75
N ALA A 280 27.72 40.73 -0.49
CA ALA A 280 28.30 42.01 -0.09
C ALA A 280 28.55 42.15 1.44
N THR A 281 27.88 41.30 2.25
CA THR A 281 27.91 41.43 3.73
C THR A 281 28.66 40.29 4.42
N LEU A 282 28.66 39.08 3.85
CA LEU A 282 29.35 37.91 4.39
C LEU A 282 30.86 37.93 4.09
N LYS A 283 31.63 37.27 4.94
CA LYS A 283 33.02 36.94 4.62
C LYS A 283 33.05 35.99 3.40
N PRO A 284 34.07 36.11 2.52
CA PRO A 284 34.16 35.25 1.33
C PRO A 284 34.01 33.76 1.63
N ALA A 285 34.63 33.27 2.69
CA ALA A 285 34.55 31.84 3.07
C ALA A 285 33.11 31.39 3.45
N ASP A 286 32.35 32.24 4.16
CA ASP A 286 30.97 31.94 4.58
C ASP A 286 30.02 31.97 3.37
N PHE A 287 30.28 32.85 2.41
CA PHE A 287 29.52 32.90 1.16
C PHE A 287 29.84 31.69 0.26
N ASP A 288 31.12 31.31 0.12
CA ASP A 288 31.54 30.13 -0.64
C ASP A 288 30.91 28.85 -0.08
N GLU A 289 30.82 28.74 1.26
CA GLU A 289 30.14 27.62 1.91
C GLU A 289 28.63 27.57 1.54
N LEU A 290 27.95 28.72 1.54
CA LEU A 290 26.54 28.81 1.15
C LEU A 290 26.34 28.37 -0.31
N ILE A 291 27.23 28.78 -1.21
CA ILE A 291 27.22 28.37 -2.63
C ILE A 291 27.51 26.87 -2.76
N ALA A 292 28.42 26.31 -1.97
CA ALA A 292 28.69 24.87 -1.93
C ALA A 292 27.44 24.09 -1.49
N GLN A 293 26.74 24.54 -0.45
CA GLN A 293 25.47 23.96 0.01
C GLN A 293 24.37 24.03 -1.07
N ALA A 294 24.28 25.14 -1.82
CA ALA A 294 23.35 25.25 -2.94
C ALA A 294 23.65 24.22 -4.06
N ARG A 295 24.93 23.96 -4.35
CA ARG A 295 25.36 22.92 -5.30
C ARG A 295 25.03 21.52 -4.79
N GLN A 296 25.27 21.24 -3.52
CA GLN A 296 24.93 19.96 -2.88
C GLN A 296 23.43 19.72 -2.91
N MET A 297 22.59 20.73 -2.63
CA MET A 297 21.15 20.65 -2.74
C MET A 297 20.72 20.32 -4.19
N LYS A 298 21.31 21.00 -5.18
CA LYS A 298 21.05 20.70 -6.60
C LYS A 298 21.47 19.28 -6.98
N ALA A 299 22.58 18.78 -6.44
CA ALA A 299 23.07 17.42 -6.62
C ALA A 299 22.29 16.38 -5.78
N LYS A 300 21.26 16.79 -5.02
CA LYS A 300 20.46 15.96 -4.11
C LYS A 300 21.28 15.29 -2.98
N THR A 301 22.47 15.79 -2.66
CA THR A 301 23.31 15.33 -1.55
C THR A 301 23.10 16.12 -0.27
N LEU A 302 22.41 17.25 -0.33
CA LEU A 302 21.95 18.05 0.80
C LEU A 302 20.44 18.22 0.69
N ARG A 303 19.72 18.01 1.79
CA ARG A 303 18.27 18.21 1.84
C ARG A 303 17.94 19.70 1.74
N PRO A 304 16.85 20.07 1.01
CA PRO A 304 16.48 21.46 0.79
C PRO A 304 16.27 22.24 2.08
N GLU A 305 15.62 21.64 3.08
CA GLU A 305 15.38 22.30 4.36
C GLU A 305 16.68 22.69 5.08
N ALA A 306 17.74 21.90 4.92
CA ALA A 306 19.05 22.22 5.51
C ALA A 306 19.69 23.44 4.81
N PHE A 307 19.62 23.50 3.48
CA PHE A 307 20.10 24.67 2.73
C PHE A 307 19.33 25.94 3.10
N TYR A 308 17.99 25.88 3.09
CA TYR A 308 17.18 27.05 3.37
C TYR A 308 17.27 27.51 4.84
N ALA A 309 17.48 26.60 5.79
CA ALA A 309 17.80 26.94 7.18
C ALA A 309 19.13 27.69 7.27
N SER A 310 20.15 27.23 6.54
CA SER A 310 21.45 27.89 6.46
C SER A 310 21.37 29.29 5.82
N LEU A 311 20.59 29.43 4.73
CA LEU A 311 20.32 30.74 4.09
C LEU A 311 19.64 31.72 5.06
N GLN A 312 18.60 31.25 5.75
CA GLN A 312 17.86 32.05 6.71
C GLN A 312 18.75 32.49 7.89
N ALA A 313 19.57 31.60 8.43
CA ALA A 313 20.48 31.90 9.52
C ALA A 313 21.49 32.99 9.11
N ARG A 314 22.07 32.92 7.90
CA ARG A 314 23.01 33.91 7.39
C ARG A 314 22.34 35.23 7.07
N ALA A 315 21.11 35.21 6.53
CA ALA A 315 20.32 36.43 6.34
C ALA A 315 20.06 37.15 7.67
N THR A 316 19.64 36.42 8.70
CA THR A 316 19.43 36.97 10.06
C THR A 316 20.72 37.55 10.65
N ALA A 317 21.85 36.82 10.53
CA ALA A 317 23.15 37.29 11.02
C ALA A 317 23.63 38.55 10.29
N SER A 318 23.23 38.73 9.02
CA SER A 318 23.51 39.94 8.21
C SER A 318 22.44 41.02 8.37
N GLN A 319 21.53 40.90 9.34
CA GLN A 319 20.43 41.85 9.60
C GLN A 319 19.44 42.01 8.43
N ILE A 320 19.34 40.99 7.56
CA ILE A 320 18.35 40.94 6.48
C ILE A 320 17.10 40.24 7.02
N ASP A 321 16.03 40.97 7.20
CA ASP A 321 14.72 40.40 7.54
C ASP A 321 14.05 39.89 6.25
N LEU A 322 14.07 38.57 6.07
CA LEU A 322 13.47 37.93 4.92
C LEU A 322 11.96 38.15 4.83
N SER A 323 11.27 38.38 5.95
CA SER A 323 9.81 38.57 5.95
C SER A 323 9.42 39.89 5.28
N SER A 324 10.27 40.92 5.35
CA SER A 324 10.07 42.19 4.69
C SER A 324 10.82 42.35 3.36
N ALA A 325 12.06 41.84 3.29
CA ALA A 325 12.92 41.99 2.11
C ALA A 325 12.60 40.97 0.98
N ALA A 326 12.12 39.77 1.33
CA ALA A 326 11.87 38.68 0.42
C ALA A 326 10.67 37.82 0.90
N PRO A 327 9.45 38.37 0.94
CA PRO A 327 8.30 37.70 1.57
C PRO A 327 7.88 36.38 0.90
N THR A 328 8.05 36.28 -0.42
CA THR A 328 7.73 35.05 -1.15
C THR A 328 8.77 33.97 -0.89
N LEU A 329 10.06 34.34 -0.79
CA LEU A 329 11.13 33.41 -0.38
C LEU A 329 10.94 32.96 1.06
N ALA A 330 10.59 33.85 1.99
CA ALA A 330 10.30 33.51 3.38
C ALA A 330 9.14 32.52 3.49
N ARG A 331 8.07 32.72 2.70
CA ARG A 331 6.95 31.76 2.59
C ARG A 331 7.41 30.41 2.02
N TYR A 332 8.25 30.42 0.99
CA TYR A 332 8.80 29.19 0.42
C TYR A 332 9.68 28.43 1.41
N ILE A 333 10.53 29.11 2.18
CA ILE A 333 11.33 28.51 3.26
C ILE A 333 10.42 27.85 4.29
N ARG A 334 9.34 28.53 4.69
CA ARG A 334 8.35 27.97 5.61
C ARG A 334 7.66 26.74 5.01
N TYR A 335 7.26 26.80 3.73
CA TYR A 335 6.72 25.65 3.00
C TYR A 335 7.66 24.44 3.04
N ILE A 336 8.93 24.62 2.65
CA ILE A 336 9.93 23.54 2.65
C ILE A 336 10.14 22.97 4.06
N THR A 337 10.29 23.83 5.05
CA THR A 337 10.53 23.40 6.44
C THR A 337 9.34 22.63 7.02
N GLN A 338 8.11 23.07 6.75
CA GLN A 338 6.91 22.38 7.24
C GLN A 338 6.65 21.09 6.47
N SER A 339 6.87 21.09 5.14
CA SER A 339 6.73 19.87 4.31
C SER A 339 7.63 18.74 4.79
N ALA A 340 8.89 19.06 5.13
CA ALA A 340 9.86 18.08 5.64
C ALA A 340 9.46 17.47 7.00
N ARG A 341 8.54 18.11 7.74
CA ARG A 341 8.04 17.67 9.05
C ARG A 341 6.72 16.91 8.97
N VAL A 342 6.09 16.83 7.80
CA VAL A 342 4.91 16.00 7.61
C VAL A 342 5.33 14.54 7.54
N ALA A 343 4.88 13.74 8.49
CA ALA A 343 5.11 12.30 8.53
C ALA A 343 3.90 11.58 7.90
N PRO A 344 4.05 10.94 6.70
CA PRO A 344 2.91 10.39 5.96
C PRO A 344 2.11 9.32 6.73
N ALA A 345 2.81 8.42 7.42
CA ALA A 345 2.16 7.37 8.22
C ALA A 345 1.34 7.97 9.37
N SER A 346 1.95 8.91 10.13
CA SER A 346 1.25 9.59 11.24
C SER A 346 0.09 10.44 10.74
N LEU A 347 0.20 11.07 9.57
CA LEU A 347 -0.92 11.81 8.96
C LEU A 347 -2.08 10.88 8.60
N SER A 348 -1.78 9.71 8.04
CA SER A 348 -2.81 8.69 7.76
C SER A 348 -3.53 8.25 9.03
N ASP A 349 -2.76 7.93 10.07
CA ASP A 349 -3.32 7.53 11.37
C ASP A 349 -4.19 8.63 11.99
N GLU A 350 -3.77 9.89 11.93
CA GLU A 350 -4.55 11.03 12.44
C GLU A 350 -5.87 11.24 11.69
N LEU A 351 -5.85 11.10 10.35
CA LEU A 351 -7.07 11.18 9.53
C LEU A 351 -8.07 10.08 9.89
N GLU A 352 -7.60 8.84 10.04
CA GLU A 352 -8.45 7.72 10.44
C GLU A 352 -9.02 7.89 11.85
N GLN A 353 -8.17 8.29 12.81
CA GLN A 353 -8.61 8.52 14.19
C GLN A 353 -9.61 9.67 14.27
N LEU A 354 -9.39 10.75 13.52
CA LEU A 354 -10.32 11.89 13.50
C LEU A 354 -11.66 11.49 12.88
N ALA A 355 -11.65 10.77 11.75
CA ALA A 355 -12.86 10.26 11.12
C ALA A 355 -13.63 9.29 12.05
N ALA A 356 -12.92 8.40 12.76
CA ALA A 356 -13.54 7.49 13.72
C ALA A 356 -14.18 8.22 14.91
N ARG A 357 -13.51 9.25 15.47
CA ARG A 357 -14.07 10.08 16.55
C ARG A 357 -15.31 10.85 16.10
N LEU A 358 -15.26 11.45 14.91
CA LEU A 358 -16.40 12.15 14.30
C LEU A 358 -17.58 11.21 14.09
N ARG A 359 -17.34 10.02 13.53
CA ARG A 359 -18.37 8.99 13.35
C ARG A 359 -19.01 8.62 14.69
N LYS A 360 -18.21 8.33 15.71
CA LYS A 360 -18.68 7.99 17.04
C LYS A 360 -19.58 9.08 17.65
N GLN A 361 -19.18 10.35 17.51
CA GLN A 361 -19.94 11.49 18.04
C GLN A 361 -21.25 11.71 17.27
N LEU A 362 -21.23 11.57 15.95
CA LEU A 362 -22.39 11.74 15.07
C LEU A 362 -23.36 10.55 15.13
N THR A 363 -22.91 9.38 15.58
CA THR A 363 -23.75 8.20 15.84
C THR A 363 -24.32 8.27 17.26
N SER A 364 -25.12 9.28 17.56
CA SER A 364 -25.56 9.60 18.93
C SER A 364 -26.90 8.96 19.31
N SER A 365 -27.84 8.77 18.35
CA SER A 365 -29.14 8.16 18.64
C SER A 365 -29.02 6.63 18.76
N ILE A 366 -29.92 6.02 19.56
CA ILE A 366 -29.97 4.55 19.70
C ILE A 366 -30.25 3.88 18.35
N GLU A 367 -31.10 4.48 17.52
CA GLU A 367 -31.41 3.98 16.18
C GLU A 367 -30.20 4.03 15.24
N SER A 368 -29.47 5.16 15.24
CA SER A 368 -28.25 5.32 14.45
C SER A 368 -27.16 4.34 14.92
N GLN A 369 -26.97 4.15 16.22
CA GLN A 369 -26.02 3.16 16.76
C GLN A 369 -26.38 1.73 16.33
N LYS A 370 -27.67 1.37 16.41
CA LYS A 370 -28.16 0.06 16.00
C LYS A 370 -27.97 -0.18 14.50
N LEU A 371 -28.29 0.83 13.66
CA LEU A 371 -28.11 0.74 12.21
C LEU A 371 -26.62 0.63 11.85
N SER A 372 -25.76 1.44 12.46
CA SER A 372 -24.31 1.40 12.25
C SER A 372 -23.72 0.03 12.61
N ALA A 373 -24.09 -0.52 13.76
CA ALA A 373 -23.64 -1.84 14.20
C ALA A 373 -24.04 -2.95 13.21
N ILE A 374 -25.30 -2.93 12.72
CA ILE A 374 -25.75 -3.89 11.71
C ILE A 374 -24.98 -3.70 10.40
N ALA A 375 -24.81 -2.45 9.93
CA ALA A 375 -24.10 -2.14 8.69
C ALA A 375 -22.63 -2.61 8.74
N GLU A 376 -21.93 -2.38 9.86
CA GLU A 376 -20.56 -2.83 10.08
C GLU A 376 -20.45 -4.36 10.08
N GLN A 377 -21.38 -5.05 10.74
CA GLN A 377 -21.42 -6.51 10.77
C GLN A 377 -21.74 -7.11 9.40
N VAL A 378 -22.69 -6.53 8.66
CA VAL A 378 -23.04 -6.97 7.30
C VAL A 378 -21.85 -6.80 6.36
N GLU A 379 -21.14 -5.66 6.44
CA GLU A 379 -19.94 -5.43 5.63
C GLU A 379 -18.80 -6.37 6.02
N LEU A 380 -18.61 -6.65 7.31
CA LEU A 380 -17.62 -7.60 7.78
C LEU A 380 -17.91 -9.02 7.25
N VAL A 381 -19.18 -9.44 7.24
CA VAL A 381 -19.59 -10.74 6.68
C VAL A 381 -19.50 -10.73 5.16
N ARG A 382 -19.78 -9.63 4.47
CA ARG A 382 -19.53 -9.52 3.03
C ARG A 382 -18.05 -9.78 2.72
N LYS A 383 -17.16 -9.05 3.37
CA LYS A 383 -15.71 -9.25 3.21
C LYS A 383 -15.26 -10.66 3.59
N LEU A 384 -15.87 -11.25 4.62
CA LEU A 384 -15.59 -12.63 5.00
C LEU A 384 -15.93 -13.59 3.86
N VAL A 385 -17.13 -13.45 3.28
CA VAL A 385 -17.63 -14.29 2.19
C VAL A 385 -16.79 -14.11 0.92
N ASP A 386 -16.37 -12.87 0.64
CA ASP A 386 -15.53 -12.54 -0.52
C ASP A 386 -14.03 -12.86 -0.30
N LEU A 387 -13.70 -13.42 0.88
CA LEU A 387 -12.33 -13.77 1.30
C LEU A 387 -11.37 -12.56 1.34
N GLU A 388 -11.90 -11.38 1.69
CA GLU A 388 -11.20 -10.09 1.72
C GLU A 388 -10.85 -9.59 3.12
N LEU A 389 -11.17 -10.33 4.21
CA LEU A 389 -10.87 -9.86 5.57
C LEU A 389 -9.37 -9.75 5.81
N SER A 390 -8.97 -8.63 6.40
CA SER A 390 -7.66 -8.51 7.02
C SER A 390 -7.56 -9.37 8.30
N PRO A 391 -6.36 -9.66 8.79
CA PRO A 391 -6.20 -10.38 10.07
C PRO A 391 -6.90 -9.72 11.25
N GLU A 392 -6.92 -8.39 11.32
CA GLU A 392 -7.61 -7.63 12.36
C GLU A 392 -9.14 -7.70 12.23
N GLU A 393 -9.64 -7.60 11.01
CA GLU A 393 -11.07 -7.77 10.72
C GLU A 393 -11.54 -9.19 11.02
N TYR A 394 -10.73 -10.20 10.72
CA TYR A 394 -11.05 -11.58 11.06
C TYR A 394 -11.13 -11.80 12.58
N LYS A 395 -10.23 -11.19 13.37
CA LYS A 395 -10.34 -11.21 14.84
C LYS A 395 -11.64 -10.54 15.32
N THR A 396 -12.01 -9.42 14.69
CA THR A 396 -13.27 -8.74 14.99
C THR A 396 -14.45 -9.64 14.68
N PHE A 397 -14.44 -10.29 13.51
CA PHE A 397 -15.47 -11.27 13.14
C PHE A 397 -15.57 -12.44 14.14
N GLN A 398 -14.43 -13.00 14.58
CA GLN A 398 -14.40 -14.08 15.57
C GLN A 398 -15.02 -13.68 16.94
N SER A 399 -15.05 -12.39 17.26
CA SER A 399 -15.67 -11.87 18.48
C SER A 399 -17.18 -11.73 18.40
N LEU A 400 -17.78 -11.87 17.20
CA LEU A 400 -19.22 -11.79 17.04
C LEU A 400 -19.92 -13.05 17.58
N ALA A 401 -21.06 -12.84 18.24
CA ALA A 401 -21.94 -13.94 18.61
C ALA A 401 -22.62 -14.48 17.34
N MET A 402 -22.17 -15.64 16.89
CA MET A 402 -22.61 -16.22 15.61
C MET A 402 -24.03 -16.76 15.63
N ASP A 403 -24.51 -17.23 16.81
CA ASP A 403 -25.84 -17.82 16.93
C ASP A 403 -26.95 -16.77 16.73
N GLY A 404 -27.73 -16.93 15.67
CA GLY A 404 -28.83 -16.03 15.33
C GLY A 404 -28.41 -14.64 14.86
N LEU A 405 -27.16 -14.47 14.42
CA LEU A 405 -26.62 -13.20 13.92
C LEU A 405 -27.48 -12.63 12.79
N CYS A 406 -27.72 -13.43 11.75
CA CYS A 406 -28.51 -13.02 10.59
C CYS A 406 -29.97 -12.70 10.95
N ASP A 407 -30.58 -13.50 11.84
CA ASP A 407 -31.93 -13.22 12.36
C ASP A 407 -31.98 -11.93 13.18
N GLY A 408 -30.89 -11.62 13.89
CA GLY A 408 -30.73 -10.36 14.63
C GLY A 408 -30.76 -9.15 13.68
N TRP A 409 -30.09 -9.25 12.53
CA TRP A 409 -30.11 -8.21 11.50
C TRP A 409 -31.51 -8.01 10.91
N ALA A 410 -32.17 -9.11 10.51
CA ALA A 410 -33.54 -9.05 9.98
C ALA A 410 -34.53 -8.37 10.93
N ARG A 411 -34.51 -8.80 12.20
CA ARG A 411 -35.35 -8.18 13.24
C ARG A 411 -34.98 -6.72 13.47
N GLY A 412 -33.68 -6.40 13.49
CA GLY A 412 -33.16 -5.06 13.69
C GLY A 412 -33.58 -4.10 12.58
N LEU A 413 -33.30 -4.48 11.32
CA LEU A 413 -33.62 -3.67 10.14
C LEU A 413 -35.14 -3.51 9.97
N ASN A 414 -35.93 -4.61 10.05
CA ASN A 414 -37.38 -4.54 9.94
C ASN A 414 -38.03 -3.75 11.09
N GLY A 415 -37.42 -3.74 12.28
CA GLY A 415 -37.84 -2.88 13.38
C GLY A 415 -37.64 -1.39 13.06
N LEU A 416 -36.47 -1.01 12.53
CA LEU A 416 -36.20 0.36 12.13
C LEU A 416 -37.06 0.81 10.94
N LEU A 417 -37.22 -0.04 9.91
CA LEU A 417 -38.09 0.24 8.76
C LEU A 417 -39.52 0.54 9.24
N ALA A 418 -40.08 -0.28 10.12
CA ALA A 418 -41.41 -0.07 10.65
C ALA A 418 -41.54 1.21 11.49
N GLN A 419 -40.53 1.56 12.29
CA GLN A 419 -40.51 2.80 13.08
C GLN A 419 -40.55 4.06 12.21
N HIS A 420 -39.94 4.01 11.03
CA HIS A 420 -39.88 5.12 10.06
C HIS A 420 -40.97 5.03 8.96
N GLY A 421 -41.96 4.15 9.10
CA GLY A 421 -43.06 4.01 8.13
C GLY A 421 -42.64 3.42 6.78
N LEU A 422 -41.49 2.78 6.73
CA LEU A 422 -40.97 2.10 5.54
C LEU A 422 -41.46 0.64 5.47
N PRO A 423 -41.64 0.06 4.27
CA PRO A 423 -42.10 -1.31 4.13
C PRO A 423 -41.08 -2.31 4.68
N ARG A 424 -41.60 -3.33 5.41
CA ARG A 424 -40.73 -4.45 5.85
C ARG A 424 -40.21 -5.22 4.64
N ARG A 425 -38.98 -5.72 4.75
CA ARG A 425 -38.35 -6.54 3.71
C ARG A 425 -38.35 -8.02 4.11
N PRO A 426 -38.69 -8.94 3.20
CA PRO A 426 -38.49 -10.36 3.43
C PRO A 426 -37.01 -10.68 3.32
N PHE A 427 -36.44 -11.29 4.35
CA PHE A 427 -35.05 -11.77 4.36
C PHE A 427 -35.04 -13.31 4.35
N ASP A 428 -35.70 -13.90 3.36
CA ASP A 428 -36.01 -15.36 3.33
C ASP A 428 -34.78 -16.25 3.21
N GLN A 429 -33.63 -15.73 2.78
CA GLN A 429 -32.41 -16.51 2.52
C GLN A 429 -31.32 -16.35 3.60
N LEU A 430 -31.61 -15.65 4.70
CA LEU A 430 -30.62 -15.43 5.78
C LEU A 430 -30.15 -16.73 6.45
N ALA A 431 -31.01 -17.74 6.55
CA ALA A 431 -30.64 -19.05 7.08
C ALA A 431 -29.55 -19.71 6.23
N GLY A 432 -29.59 -19.53 4.90
CA GLY A 432 -28.53 -19.98 4.00
C GLY A 432 -27.20 -19.26 4.24
N LEU A 433 -27.23 -17.95 4.39
CA LEU A 433 -26.04 -17.16 4.75
C LEU A 433 -25.47 -17.61 6.10
N GLN A 434 -26.32 -17.78 7.11
CA GLN A 434 -25.91 -18.27 8.43
C GLN A 434 -25.25 -19.65 8.36
N ALA A 435 -25.78 -20.54 7.55
CA ALA A 435 -25.29 -21.92 7.41
C ALA A 435 -23.92 -22.01 6.70
N MET A 436 -23.56 -21.03 5.85
CA MET A 436 -22.27 -21.05 5.13
C MET A 436 -21.10 -20.48 5.96
N LEU A 437 -21.36 -19.68 6.98
CA LEU A 437 -20.29 -19.03 7.76
C LEU A 437 -19.25 -20.00 8.32
N PRO A 438 -19.60 -21.21 8.81
CA PRO A 438 -18.59 -22.19 9.25
C PRO A 438 -17.66 -22.68 8.14
N ALA A 439 -18.12 -22.75 6.87
CA ALA A 439 -17.25 -23.13 5.74
C ALA A 439 -16.21 -22.05 5.47
N VAL A 440 -16.63 -20.79 5.48
CA VAL A 440 -15.74 -19.64 5.29
C VAL A 440 -14.75 -19.50 6.45
N GLN A 441 -15.18 -19.75 7.68
CA GLN A 441 -14.28 -19.77 8.85
C GLN A 441 -13.18 -20.82 8.71
N ARG A 442 -13.50 -22.02 8.17
CA ARG A 442 -12.48 -23.06 7.90
C ARG A 442 -11.41 -22.57 6.93
N PHE A 443 -11.80 -21.82 5.89
CA PHE A 443 -10.83 -21.23 4.96
C PHE A 443 -9.85 -20.30 5.70
N TYR A 444 -10.34 -19.36 6.51
CA TYR A 444 -9.47 -18.45 7.26
C TYR A 444 -8.61 -19.15 8.31
N SER A 445 -9.14 -20.20 8.96
CA SER A 445 -8.34 -21.00 9.90
C SER A 445 -7.19 -21.69 9.16
N ALA A 446 -7.49 -22.39 8.06
CA ALA A 446 -6.46 -23.07 7.25
C ALA A 446 -5.42 -22.06 6.68
N ALA A 447 -5.87 -20.88 6.23
CA ALA A 447 -4.97 -19.84 5.77
C ALA A 447 -4.04 -19.30 6.88
N ASN A 448 -4.55 -19.17 8.10
CA ASN A 448 -3.74 -18.73 9.25
C ASN A 448 -2.68 -19.77 9.65
N ASP A 449 -3.04 -21.07 9.65
CA ASP A 449 -2.11 -22.17 9.95
C ASP A 449 -1.03 -22.27 8.86
N ARG A 450 -1.43 -22.05 7.59
CA ARG A 450 -0.54 -22.00 6.44
C ARG A 450 0.45 -20.83 6.52
N ASP A 451 0.02 -19.64 6.94
CA ASP A 451 0.90 -18.48 7.12
C ASP A 451 2.02 -18.76 8.13
N GLN A 452 1.70 -19.43 9.23
CA GLN A 452 2.71 -19.80 10.24
C GLN A 452 3.72 -20.80 9.63
N ALA A 453 3.24 -21.81 8.92
CA ALA A 453 4.11 -22.80 8.27
C ALA A 453 5.01 -22.16 7.20
N LEU A 454 4.49 -21.21 6.41
CA LEU A 454 5.26 -20.45 5.42
C LEU A 454 6.42 -19.69 6.07
N VAL A 455 6.19 -19.04 7.21
CA VAL A 455 7.24 -18.31 7.96
C VAL A 455 8.27 -19.28 8.52
N ASP A 456 7.84 -20.34 9.17
CA ASP A 456 8.73 -21.32 9.78
C ASP A 456 9.63 -21.99 8.73
N ASN A 457 9.07 -22.40 7.58
CA ASN A 457 9.79 -23.00 6.45
C ASN A 457 10.74 -21.99 5.78
N THR A 458 10.31 -20.73 5.63
CA THR A 458 11.14 -19.63 5.14
C THR A 458 12.40 -19.48 5.97
N LEU A 459 12.24 -19.30 7.28
CA LEU A 459 13.37 -19.12 8.20
C LEU A 459 14.25 -20.36 8.31
N ALA A 460 13.65 -21.56 8.29
CA ALA A 460 14.39 -22.82 8.28
C ALA A 460 15.26 -22.94 7.02
N LYS A 461 14.71 -22.62 5.83
CA LYS A 461 15.46 -22.70 4.58
C LYS A 461 16.56 -21.67 4.48
N ILE A 462 16.35 -20.44 4.96
CA ILE A 462 17.40 -19.42 5.04
C ILE A 462 18.56 -19.91 5.90
N ARG A 463 18.28 -20.44 7.09
CA ARG A 463 19.31 -21.02 7.99
C ARG A 463 20.07 -22.19 7.34
N ASP A 464 19.35 -23.09 6.68
CA ASP A 464 19.92 -24.25 6.00
C ASP A 464 20.83 -23.87 4.82
N SER A 465 20.44 -22.84 4.06
CA SER A 465 21.24 -22.36 2.92
C SER A 465 22.46 -21.55 3.30
N GLY A 466 22.50 -20.99 4.50
CA GLY A 466 23.53 -20.04 4.95
C GLY A 466 23.47 -18.67 4.27
N GLU A 467 22.44 -18.40 3.46
CA GLU A 467 22.24 -17.09 2.83
C GLU A 467 21.72 -16.08 3.85
N ARG A 468 22.19 -14.84 3.76
CA ARG A 468 21.80 -13.76 4.67
C ARG A 468 20.72 -12.84 4.08
N ILE A 469 20.49 -12.95 2.77
CA ILE A 469 19.45 -12.24 2.05
C ILE A 469 18.66 -13.25 1.22
N ALA A 470 17.35 -13.18 1.32
CA ALA A 470 16.45 -14.00 0.53
C ALA A 470 15.29 -13.15 0.01
N VAL A 471 14.71 -13.57 -1.10
CA VAL A 471 13.40 -13.08 -1.55
C VAL A 471 12.35 -14.10 -1.12
N LEU A 472 11.23 -13.61 -0.59
CA LEU A 472 10.01 -14.38 -0.37
C LEU A 472 8.92 -13.82 -1.30
N ILE A 473 8.36 -14.65 -2.17
CA ILE A 473 7.29 -14.27 -3.09
C ILE A 473 5.99 -14.91 -2.63
N THR A 474 4.98 -14.09 -2.36
CA THR A 474 3.65 -14.60 -1.98
C THR A 474 2.54 -13.73 -2.55
N GLY A 475 1.32 -14.27 -2.62
CA GLY A 475 0.13 -13.50 -2.94
C GLY A 475 -0.17 -12.42 -1.90
N GLY A 476 -0.86 -11.36 -2.35
CA GLY A 476 -1.16 -10.21 -1.49
C GLY A 476 -2.05 -10.52 -0.28
N PHE A 477 -2.80 -11.62 -0.31
CA PHE A 477 -3.65 -12.06 0.82
C PHE A 477 -2.82 -12.42 2.07
N HIS A 478 -1.72 -13.16 1.89
CA HIS A 478 -0.85 -13.63 2.98
C HIS A 478 0.09 -12.53 3.52
N ALA A 479 0.42 -11.56 2.68
CA ALA A 479 1.48 -10.60 2.95
C ALA A 479 1.40 -9.82 4.28
N PRO A 480 0.24 -9.30 4.74
CA PRO A 480 0.19 -8.55 6.00
C PRO A 480 0.53 -9.38 7.24
N ARG A 481 0.08 -10.65 7.24
CA ARG A 481 0.32 -11.54 8.37
C ARG A 481 1.75 -12.08 8.36
N LEU A 482 2.25 -12.47 7.18
CA LEU A 482 3.63 -12.94 7.01
C LEU A 482 4.62 -11.85 7.41
N SER A 483 4.42 -10.59 7.00
CA SER A 483 5.28 -9.48 7.40
C SER A 483 5.35 -9.34 8.91
N LYS A 484 4.21 -9.40 9.58
CA LYS A 484 4.15 -9.32 11.04
C LYS A 484 4.84 -10.49 11.72
N LEU A 485 4.59 -11.73 11.26
CA LEU A 485 5.21 -12.92 11.84
C LEU A 485 6.73 -12.93 11.65
N LEU A 486 7.23 -12.51 10.48
CA LEU A 486 8.66 -12.38 10.21
C LEU A 486 9.32 -11.32 11.10
N GLU A 487 8.66 -10.17 11.30
CA GLU A 487 9.13 -9.14 12.22
C GLU A 487 9.19 -9.64 13.67
N GLU A 488 8.15 -10.35 14.14
CA GLU A 488 8.11 -10.97 15.47
C GLU A 488 9.24 -11.99 15.69
N GLN A 489 9.73 -12.62 14.62
CA GLN A 489 10.91 -13.51 14.64
C GLN A 489 12.25 -12.78 14.50
N GLY A 490 12.25 -11.44 14.43
CA GLY A 490 13.44 -10.62 14.39
C GLY A 490 14.09 -10.47 13.02
N ALA A 491 13.51 -11.00 11.96
CA ALA A 491 14.04 -10.85 10.60
C ALA A 491 13.96 -9.40 10.11
N GLY A 492 14.97 -8.94 9.37
CA GLY A 492 14.87 -7.71 8.59
C GLY A 492 13.92 -7.91 7.42
N LEU A 493 13.10 -6.91 7.13
CA LEU A 493 12.05 -7.02 6.13
C LEU A 493 12.03 -5.79 5.21
N VAL A 494 11.90 -6.03 3.90
CA VAL A 494 11.56 -5.01 2.90
C VAL A 494 10.40 -5.54 2.08
N VAL A 495 9.21 -4.96 2.25
CA VAL A 495 8.01 -5.37 1.50
C VAL A 495 7.93 -4.57 0.22
N VAL A 496 7.87 -5.28 -0.90
CA VAL A 496 7.82 -4.73 -2.26
C VAL A 496 6.53 -5.15 -2.95
N THR A 497 5.86 -4.20 -3.58
CA THR A 497 4.71 -4.49 -4.46
C THR A 497 5.11 -4.13 -5.89
N PRO A 498 5.14 -5.08 -6.84
CA PRO A 498 5.31 -4.79 -8.25
C PRO A 498 4.19 -3.86 -8.73
N LYS A 499 4.54 -2.95 -9.65
CA LYS A 499 3.56 -2.04 -10.22
C LYS A 499 2.64 -2.81 -11.17
N VAL A 500 1.34 -2.61 -10.98
CA VAL A 500 0.29 -3.16 -11.85
C VAL A 500 -0.64 -2.01 -12.22
N THR A 501 -0.79 -1.76 -13.51
CA THR A 501 -1.68 -0.72 -14.06
C THR A 501 -2.90 -1.33 -14.76
N GLN A 502 -2.82 -2.61 -15.13
CA GLN A 502 -3.90 -3.35 -15.77
C GLN A 502 -4.65 -4.21 -14.75
N ALA A 503 -5.97 -4.30 -14.90
CA ALA A 503 -6.78 -5.17 -14.06
C ALA A 503 -6.33 -6.63 -14.20
N THR A 504 -6.24 -7.34 -13.07
CA THR A 504 -5.97 -8.77 -13.07
C THR A 504 -7.14 -9.55 -13.67
N ASN A 505 -6.86 -10.55 -14.48
CA ASN A 505 -7.88 -11.44 -15.01
C ASN A 505 -8.24 -12.50 -13.94
N GLU A 506 -9.27 -12.22 -13.14
CA GLU A 506 -9.72 -13.11 -12.07
C GLU A 506 -10.13 -14.49 -12.59
N ALA A 507 -10.80 -14.57 -13.76
CA ALA A 507 -11.17 -15.83 -14.36
C ALA A 507 -9.95 -16.68 -14.70
N LEU A 508 -8.88 -16.06 -15.19
CA LEU A 508 -7.60 -16.72 -15.46
C LEU A 508 -6.94 -17.19 -14.15
N TYR A 509 -6.94 -16.33 -13.12
CA TYR A 509 -6.40 -16.69 -11.81
C TYR A 509 -7.09 -17.96 -11.25
N HIS A 510 -8.42 -17.99 -11.25
CA HIS A 510 -9.19 -19.15 -10.77
C HIS A 510 -8.94 -20.42 -11.61
N ALA A 511 -8.85 -20.28 -12.95
CA ALA A 511 -8.56 -21.41 -13.83
C ALA A 511 -7.15 -21.98 -13.57
N VAL A 512 -6.15 -21.11 -13.39
CA VAL A 512 -4.76 -21.52 -13.07
C VAL A 512 -4.69 -22.18 -11.70
N LEU A 513 -5.37 -21.63 -10.68
CA LEU A 513 -5.41 -22.22 -9.34
C LEU A 513 -6.01 -23.64 -9.38
N LYS A 514 -7.14 -23.81 -10.07
CA LYS A 514 -7.77 -25.14 -10.26
C LYS A 514 -6.87 -26.10 -11.04
N TYR A 515 -6.21 -25.62 -12.09
CA TYR A 515 -5.27 -26.42 -12.87
C TYR A 515 -4.08 -26.90 -12.03
N LYS A 516 -3.40 -25.98 -11.33
CA LYS A 516 -2.23 -26.29 -10.49
C LYS A 516 -2.58 -27.21 -9.31
N SER A 517 -3.79 -27.12 -8.78
CA SER A 517 -4.28 -27.96 -7.67
C SER A 517 -4.90 -29.29 -8.14
N GLY A 518 -4.91 -29.58 -9.45
CA GLY A 518 -5.46 -30.82 -9.99
C GLY A 518 -7.00 -30.89 -10.11
N HIS A 519 -7.68 -29.73 -9.97
CA HIS A 519 -9.14 -29.60 -10.03
C HIS A 519 -9.65 -28.94 -11.33
N GLY A 520 -8.77 -28.62 -12.26
CA GLY A 520 -9.08 -28.00 -13.55
C GLY A 520 -8.25 -28.55 -14.70
N SER A 521 -8.57 -28.13 -15.93
CA SER A 521 -7.86 -28.55 -17.14
C SER A 521 -7.02 -27.42 -17.73
N PHE A 522 -6.04 -27.77 -18.57
CA PHE A 522 -5.26 -26.79 -19.34
C PHE A 522 -6.15 -26.01 -20.33
N GLU A 523 -7.16 -26.66 -20.89
CA GLU A 523 -8.14 -26.05 -21.77
C GLU A 523 -8.93 -24.93 -21.08
N ASP A 524 -9.28 -25.09 -19.80
CA ASP A 524 -9.95 -24.05 -19.00
C ASP A 524 -9.05 -22.83 -18.84
N VAL A 525 -7.74 -23.03 -18.61
CA VAL A 525 -6.77 -21.94 -18.51
C VAL A 525 -6.66 -21.19 -19.83
N VAL A 526 -6.56 -21.90 -20.96
CA VAL A 526 -6.49 -21.27 -22.30
C VAL A 526 -7.76 -20.50 -22.61
N ALA A 527 -8.93 -21.05 -22.29
CA ALA A 527 -10.22 -20.40 -22.47
C ALA A 527 -10.34 -19.12 -21.61
N ALA A 528 -9.92 -19.18 -20.36
CA ALA A 528 -9.93 -18.04 -19.46
C ALA A 528 -8.94 -16.93 -19.90
N ALA A 529 -7.78 -17.31 -20.42
CA ALA A 529 -6.79 -16.35 -20.94
C ALA A 529 -7.28 -15.64 -22.22
N ALA A 530 -8.10 -16.28 -23.03
CA ALA A 530 -8.69 -15.68 -24.23
C ALA A 530 -9.78 -14.64 -23.91
N ASN A 531 -10.43 -14.72 -22.76
CA ASN A 531 -11.40 -13.74 -22.28
C ASN A 531 -10.64 -12.52 -21.76
N LYS A 532 -10.67 -11.41 -22.53
CA LYS A 532 -10.14 -10.13 -22.04
C LYS A 532 -10.86 -9.77 -20.73
N PRO A 533 -10.15 -9.25 -19.71
CA PRO A 533 -10.79 -8.76 -18.51
C PRO A 533 -11.86 -7.75 -18.94
N SER A 534 -13.12 -8.04 -18.64
CA SER A 534 -14.17 -7.05 -18.83
C SER A 534 -13.79 -5.89 -17.93
N LEU A 535 -13.75 -4.66 -18.47
CA LEU A 535 -13.82 -3.41 -17.73
C LEU A 535 -15.19 -3.35 -16.99
N ARG A 536 -15.50 -4.35 -16.19
CA ARG A 536 -16.45 -4.21 -15.11
C ARG A 536 -15.68 -3.50 -14.01
N ALA A 537 -15.89 -2.20 -14.08
CA ALA A 537 -15.72 -1.23 -13.04
C ALA A 537 -14.99 -1.77 -11.80
N ALA A 538 -13.80 -1.27 -11.56
CA ALA A 538 -13.31 -0.99 -10.23
C ALA A 538 -14.32 -0.05 -9.52
N THR A 539 -15.50 -0.56 -9.23
CA THR A 539 -16.53 -0.02 -8.33
C THR A 539 -16.68 -1.04 -7.21
N HIS A 540 -15.65 -1.12 -6.41
CA HIS A 540 -15.72 -1.67 -5.06
C HIS A 540 -14.75 -0.91 -4.16
#